data_e0cacf2f743a937a33c93bc28e7a1543
#
_entry.id   e0cacf2f743a937a33c93bc28e7a1543
#
_cell.length_a   1.000
_cell.length_b   1.000
_cell.length_c   1.000
_cell.angle_alpha   90.00
_cell.angle_beta   90.00
_cell.angle_gamma   90.00
#
_symmetry.space_group_name_H-M   'P 1'
#
loop_
_entity.id
_entity.type
_entity.pdbx_description
1 polymer ?
#
loop_
_entity_poly.entity_id
_entity_poly.type
_entity_poly.pdbx_seq_one_letter_code
_entity_poly.pdbx_strand_id
1 'polypeptide(L)'
;MPNLNKNLEKDLKKVESLMRKNLSKDPVVSDLYDYIFDRSGKKVRASISLISSYGMNKNQQNRVKLAAIIELLHTATLVHDDIVDNSDLRRGRTTVNVAWSNSHGVLIGDFIYSKAFVLMNEIGNLKVVDELSSATNKIAEGELMPVSYTHLTLPTTMLV
;
A
#
# COMPACT_ATOMS: atom_id res chain seq x y z
N MET A 1 -27.63 -14.19 5.94
CA MET A 1 -26.40 -13.40 5.74
C MET A 1 -26.63 -11.92 5.31
N PRO A 2 -27.74 -11.26 5.61
CA PRO A 2 -27.95 -9.85 5.18
C PRO A 2 -27.06 -8.83 5.90
N ASN A 3 -26.35 -9.22 6.96
CA ASN A 3 -25.52 -8.30 7.76
C ASN A 3 -24.05 -8.18 7.31
N LEU A 4 -23.52 -9.11 6.49
CA LEU A 4 -22.10 -9.13 6.14
C LEU A 4 -21.72 -7.93 5.29
N ASN A 5 -22.46 -7.63 4.22
CA ASN A 5 -22.18 -6.51 3.34
C ASN A 5 -22.26 -5.17 4.08
N LYS A 6 -23.29 -4.99 4.91
CA LYS A 6 -23.47 -3.77 5.70
C LYS A 6 -22.33 -3.56 6.72
N ASN A 7 -21.87 -4.64 7.34
CA ASN A 7 -20.73 -4.59 8.27
C ASN A 7 -19.43 -4.30 7.54
N LEU A 8 -19.23 -4.89 6.36
CA LEU A 8 -18.07 -4.66 5.53
C LEU A 8 -17.99 -3.19 5.09
N GLU A 9 -19.08 -2.63 4.56
CA GLU A 9 -19.13 -1.21 4.17
C GLU A 9 -18.83 -0.28 5.34
N LYS A 10 -19.40 -0.56 6.52
CA LYS A 10 -19.15 0.21 7.74
C LYS A 10 -17.68 0.16 8.16
N ASP A 11 -17.07 -1.02 8.11
CA ASP A 11 -15.67 -1.19 8.52
C ASP A 11 -14.72 -0.63 7.45
N LEU A 12 -15.04 -0.70 6.15
CA LEU A 12 -14.28 -0.04 5.09
C LEU A 12 -14.27 1.49 5.24
N LYS A 13 -15.38 2.11 5.63
CA LYS A 13 -15.41 3.55 5.96
C LYS A 13 -14.49 3.90 7.12
N LYS A 14 -14.38 3.01 8.14
CA LYS A 14 -13.43 3.21 9.24
C LYS A 14 -11.98 3.04 8.79
N VAL A 15 -11.72 2.09 7.89
CA VAL A 15 -10.40 1.92 7.27
C VAL A 15 -10.00 3.22 6.56
N GLU A 16 -10.87 3.79 5.72
CA GLU A 16 -10.61 5.07 5.03
C GLU A 16 -10.33 6.20 6.01
N SER A 17 -11.20 6.36 7.02
CA SER A 17 -11.02 7.37 8.05
C SER A 17 -9.68 7.20 8.79
N LEU A 18 -9.29 5.96 9.07
CA LEU A 18 -8.03 5.67 9.77
C LEU A 18 -6.81 5.96 8.88
N MET A 19 -6.87 5.62 7.61
CA MET A 19 -5.81 5.93 6.65
C MET A 19 -5.59 7.44 6.52
N ARG A 20 -6.65 8.24 6.57
CA ARG A 20 -6.59 9.72 6.53
C ARG A 20 -6.32 10.38 7.89
N LYS A 21 -6.39 9.64 8.98
CA LYS A 21 -6.17 10.18 10.32
C LYS A 21 -4.71 10.59 10.52
N ASN A 22 -4.51 11.74 11.20
CA ASN A 22 -3.17 12.26 11.53
C ASN A 22 -2.27 12.47 10.29
N LEU A 23 -2.86 12.96 9.19
CA LEU A 23 -2.08 13.47 8.07
C LEU A 23 -1.28 14.70 8.51
N SER A 24 -0.18 14.94 7.83
CA SER A 24 0.59 16.17 7.99
C SER A 24 -0.30 17.39 7.79
N LYS A 25 -0.01 18.48 8.51
CA LYS A 25 -0.63 19.78 8.29
C LYS A 25 -0.03 20.51 7.08
N ASP A 26 1.04 19.95 6.50
CA ASP A 26 1.66 20.49 5.31
C ASP A 26 0.71 20.31 4.11
N PRO A 27 0.38 21.40 3.40
CA PRO A 27 -0.55 21.33 2.26
C PRO A 27 -0.07 20.38 1.16
N VAL A 28 1.22 20.37 0.85
CA VAL A 28 1.80 19.53 -0.20
C VAL A 28 1.60 18.05 0.11
N VAL A 29 1.84 17.64 1.37
CA VAL A 29 1.63 16.25 1.81
C VAL A 29 0.15 15.89 1.74
N SER A 30 -0.74 16.82 2.15
CA SER A 30 -2.18 16.61 2.09
C SER A 30 -2.67 16.44 0.66
N ASP A 31 -2.25 17.31 -0.26
CA ASP A 31 -2.66 17.29 -1.67
C ASP A 31 -2.17 16.01 -2.37
N LEU A 32 -0.92 15.60 -2.14
CA LEU A 32 -0.37 14.34 -2.67
C LEU A 32 -1.15 13.13 -2.14
N TYR A 33 -1.43 13.12 -0.84
CA TYR A 33 -2.16 12.04 -0.21
C TYR A 33 -3.59 11.93 -0.75
N ASP A 34 -4.28 13.05 -0.88
CA ASP A 34 -5.62 13.10 -1.45
C ASP A 34 -5.61 12.67 -2.92
N TYR A 35 -4.61 13.10 -3.70
CA TYR A 35 -4.44 12.66 -5.08
C TYR A 35 -4.33 11.13 -5.21
N ILE A 36 -3.61 10.48 -4.30
CA ILE A 36 -3.44 9.02 -4.28
C ILE A 36 -4.72 8.32 -3.81
N PHE A 37 -5.34 8.81 -2.72
CA PHE A 37 -6.41 8.09 -2.03
C PHE A 37 -7.84 8.46 -2.46
N ASP A 38 -8.08 9.61 -3.10
CA ASP A 38 -9.42 9.98 -3.60
C ASP A 38 -9.94 9.02 -4.67
N ARG A 39 -9.06 8.19 -5.23
CA ARG A 39 -9.39 7.19 -6.25
C ARG A 39 -8.90 5.80 -5.89
N SER A 40 -8.72 5.55 -4.61
CA SER A 40 -8.44 4.20 -4.16
C SER A 40 -9.55 3.26 -4.68
N GLY A 41 -9.13 2.21 -5.37
CA GLY A 41 -10.04 1.26 -6.02
C GLY A 41 -10.97 0.54 -5.03
N LYS A 42 -11.46 -0.61 -5.41
CA LYS A 42 -12.44 -1.42 -4.65
C LYS A 42 -11.97 -1.90 -3.27
N LYS A 43 -10.75 -1.53 -2.82
CA LYS A 43 -10.14 -1.95 -1.53
C LYS A 43 -10.27 -3.45 -1.28
N VAL A 44 -9.96 -4.22 -2.31
CA VAL A 44 -10.14 -5.68 -2.29
C VAL A 44 -9.32 -6.32 -1.19
N ARG A 45 -8.09 -5.84 -0.95
CA ARG A 45 -7.20 -6.38 0.08
C ARG A 45 -7.73 -6.12 1.49
N ALA A 46 -8.17 -4.89 1.76
CA ALA A 46 -8.84 -4.56 3.03
C ALA A 46 -10.12 -5.37 3.20
N SER A 47 -10.91 -5.54 2.14
CA SER A 47 -12.14 -6.35 2.19
C SER A 47 -11.85 -7.80 2.55
N ILE A 48 -10.85 -8.44 1.93
CA ILE A 48 -10.43 -9.81 2.23
C ILE A 48 -9.97 -9.91 3.70
N SER A 49 -9.13 -9.00 4.15
CA SER A 49 -8.66 -8.95 5.53
C SER A 49 -9.80 -8.81 6.54
N LEU A 50 -10.78 -7.96 6.26
CA LEU A 50 -11.94 -7.78 7.12
C LEU A 50 -12.84 -9.03 7.13
N ILE A 51 -13.18 -9.59 5.95
CA ILE A 51 -14.06 -10.76 5.82
C ILE A 51 -13.45 -11.96 6.53
N SER A 52 -12.15 -12.25 6.33
CA SER A 52 -11.47 -13.36 7.00
C SER A 52 -11.42 -13.21 8.53
N SER A 53 -11.49 -11.97 9.02
CA SER A 53 -11.48 -11.68 10.45
C SER A 53 -12.86 -11.75 11.13
N TYR A 54 -13.96 -11.71 10.38
CA TYR A 54 -15.30 -11.72 10.98
C TYR A 54 -15.69 -13.02 11.70
N GLY A 55 -15.12 -14.15 11.28
CA GLY A 55 -15.29 -15.43 11.96
C GLY A 55 -14.44 -15.59 13.23
N MET A 56 -13.52 -14.67 13.48
CA MET A 56 -12.63 -14.71 14.63
C MET A 56 -13.14 -13.72 15.68
N ASN A 57 -13.32 -14.19 16.93
CA ASN A 57 -13.79 -13.34 18.04
C ASN A 57 -12.69 -12.36 18.50
N LYS A 58 -12.28 -11.42 17.62
CA LYS A 58 -11.15 -10.50 17.81
C LYS A 58 -11.61 -9.05 17.89
N ASN A 59 -10.78 -8.22 18.53
CA ASN A 59 -11.00 -6.79 18.69
C ASN A 59 -11.24 -6.09 17.33
N GLN A 60 -12.41 -5.44 17.19
CA GLN A 60 -12.81 -4.74 15.97
C GLN A 60 -11.81 -3.65 15.56
N GLN A 61 -11.21 -2.96 16.53
CA GLN A 61 -10.23 -1.91 16.23
C GLN A 61 -8.98 -2.49 15.54
N ASN A 62 -8.48 -3.61 16.03
CA ASN A 62 -7.28 -4.23 15.48
C ASN A 62 -7.48 -4.79 14.08
N ARG A 63 -8.66 -5.34 13.75
CA ARG A 63 -8.93 -5.79 12.37
C ARG A 63 -9.09 -4.63 11.40
N VAL A 64 -9.67 -3.49 11.82
CA VAL A 64 -9.72 -2.28 10.99
C VAL A 64 -8.32 -1.70 10.78
N LYS A 65 -7.48 -1.66 11.83
CA LYS A 65 -6.08 -1.26 11.72
C LYS A 65 -5.31 -2.16 10.75
N LEU A 66 -5.45 -3.47 10.88
CA LEU A 66 -4.78 -4.44 10.00
C LEU A 66 -5.18 -4.23 8.54
N ALA A 67 -6.47 -4.06 8.28
CA ALA A 67 -6.97 -3.79 6.93
C ALA A 67 -6.43 -2.46 6.36
N ALA A 68 -6.33 -1.42 7.20
CA ALA A 68 -5.73 -0.14 6.82
C ALA A 68 -4.22 -0.28 6.50
N ILE A 69 -3.48 -1.01 7.33
CA ILE A 69 -2.05 -1.29 7.12
C ILE A 69 -1.83 -1.98 5.77
N ILE A 70 -2.60 -3.02 5.47
CA ILE A 70 -2.48 -3.77 4.21
C ILE A 70 -2.73 -2.87 2.99
N GLU A 71 -3.74 -1.99 3.05
CA GLU A 71 -4.00 -1.04 1.96
C GLU A 71 -2.92 0.05 1.87
N LEU A 72 -2.38 0.54 3.00
CA LEU A 72 -1.28 1.51 3.00
C LEU A 72 -0.02 0.92 2.38
N LEU A 73 0.40 -0.27 2.83
CA LEU A 73 1.56 -0.96 2.27
C LEU A 73 1.41 -1.18 0.77
N HIS A 74 0.25 -1.70 0.34
CA HIS A 74 -0.02 -1.89 -1.08
C HIS A 74 -0.01 -0.58 -1.87
N THR A 75 -0.56 0.50 -1.32
CA THR A 75 -0.57 1.79 -2.00
C THR A 75 0.83 2.35 -2.14
N ALA A 76 1.67 2.23 -1.11
CA ALA A 76 3.06 2.64 -1.15
C ALA A 76 3.86 1.88 -2.23
N THR A 77 3.70 0.54 -2.31
CA THR A 77 4.35 -0.24 -3.38
C THR A 77 3.91 0.24 -4.76
N LEU A 78 2.61 0.46 -4.97
CA LEU A 78 2.12 0.95 -6.26
C LEU A 78 2.68 2.30 -6.67
N VAL A 79 2.91 3.22 -5.71
CA VAL A 79 3.51 4.54 -5.98
C VAL A 79 4.98 4.39 -6.35
N HIS A 80 5.72 3.50 -5.69
CA HIS A 80 7.12 3.22 -6.01
C HIS A 80 7.26 2.49 -7.34
N ASP A 81 6.40 1.50 -7.62
CA ASP A 81 6.38 0.76 -8.89
C ASP A 81 6.16 1.70 -10.08
N ASP A 82 5.26 2.70 -9.95
CA ASP A 82 5.04 3.69 -11.00
C ASP A 82 6.31 4.44 -11.38
N ILE A 83 7.22 4.64 -10.42
CA ILE A 83 8.50 5.32 -10.66
C ILE A 83 9.51 4.36 -11.28
N VAL A 84 9.61 3.14 -10.75
CA VAL A 84 10.53 2.11 -11.25
C VAL A 84 10.22 1.74 -12.69
N ASP A 85 8.92 1.57 -13.00
CA ASP A 85 8.40 1.22 -14.32
C ASP A 85 8.35 2.41 -15.30
N ASN A 86 8.65 3.64 -14.83
CA ASN A 86 8.44 4.88 -15.57
C ASN A 86 7.02 4.99 -16.14
N SER A 87 6.04 4.61 -15.35
CA SER A 87 4.63 4.61 -15.75
C SER A 87 4.06 6.02 -15.78
N ASP A 88 3.46 6.41 -16.90
CA ASP A 88 2.82 7.73 -17.03
C ASP A 88 1.39 7.72 -16.51
N LEU A 89 0.71 6.59 -16.61
CA LEU A 89 -0.71 6.44 -16.30
C LEU A 89 -0.97 5.22 -15.43
N ARG A 90 -1.78 5.42 -14.39
CA ARG A 90 -2.35 4.35 -13.59
C ARG A 90 -3.88 4.48 -13.52
N ARG A 91 -4.59 3.45 -14.00
CA ARG A 91 -6.07 3.44 -14.05
C ARG A 91 -6.65 4.67 -14.78
N GLY A 92 -6.03 5.07 -15.89
CA GLY A 92 -6.48 6.20 -16.71
C GLY A 92 -6.18 7.58 -16.16
N ARG A 93 -5.27 7.69 -15.17
CA ARG A 93 -4.78 8.96 -14.62
C ARG A 93 -3.28 9.01 -14.61
N THR A 94 -2.77 10.23 -14.69
CA THR A 94 -1.35 10.48 -14.48
C THR A 94 -0.90 9.96 -13.12
N THR A 95 0.29 9.39 -13.11
CA THR A 95 0.95 8.92 -11.89
C THR A 95 1.53 10.09 -11.11
N VAL A 96 1.94 9.89 -9.85
CA VAL A 96 2.51 10.95 -9.01
C VAL A 96 3.81 11.49 -9.60
N ASN A 97 4.65 10.62 -10.17
CA ASN A 97 5.92 11.01 -10.80
C ASN A 97 5.71 11.95 -11.99
N VAL A 98 4.63 11.82 -12.74
CA VAL A 98 4.28 12.70 -13.87
C VAL A 98 3.57 13.97 -13.39
N ALA A 99 2.63 13.84 -12.45
CA ALA A 99 1.85 14.98 -11.96
C ALA A 99 2.67 15.95 -11.09
N TRP A 100 3.70 15.44 -10.38
CA TRP A 100 4.61 16.21 -9.55
C TRP A 100 6.08 15.96 -9.95
N SER A 101 6.69 14.88 -9.45
CA SER A 101 8.03 14.43 -9.83
C SER A 101 8.32 13.05 -9.21
N ASN A 102 9.38 12.38 -9.70
CA ASN A 102 9.88 11.13 -9.11
C ASN A 102 10.21 11.30 -7.61
N SER A 103 10.83 12.42 -7.24
CA SER A 103 11.16 12.70 -5.82
C SER A 103 9.92 12.79 -4.95
N HIS A 104 8.85 13.43 -5.42
CA HIS A 104 7.58 13.46 -4.70
C HIS A 104 6.96 12.06 -4.57
N GLY A 105 7.04 11.26 -5.63
CA GLY A 105 6.56 9.87 -5.60
C GLY A 105 7.32 9.02 -4.58
N VAL A 106 8.65 9.08 -4.54
CA VAL A 106 9.46 8.37 -3.53
C VAL A 106 9.07 8.81 -2.13
N LEU A 107 9.09 10.12 -1.87
CA LEU A 107 8.85 10.66 -0.52
C LEU A 107 7.44 10.39 -0.02
N ILE A 108 6.42 10.47 -0.86
CA ILE A 108 5.05 10.17 -0.44
C ILE A 108 4.85 8.67 -0.22
N GLY A 109 5.49 7.81 -1.01
CA GLY A 109 5.51 6.36 -0.79
C GLY A 109 6.12 6.02 0.56
N ASP A 110 7.27 6.60 0.91
CA ASP A 110 7.93 6.44 2.21
C ASP A 110 7.06 6.95 3.37
N PHE A 111 6.38 8.08 3.16
CA PHE A 111 5.43 8.61 4.14
C PHE A 111 4.27 7.64 4.39
N ILE A 112 3.71 7.04 3.33
CA ILE A 112 2.64 6.04 3.44
C ILE A 112 3.15 4.78 4.16
N TYR A 113 4.36 4.30 3.84
CA TYR A 113 5.01 3.21 4.56
C TYR A 113 5.18 3.50 6.04
N SER A 114 5.73 4.68 6.38
CA SER A 114 5.93 5.08 7.78
C SER A 114 4.61 5.09 8.56
N LYS A 115 3.53 5.51 7.92
CA LYS A 115 2.19 5.50 8.51
C LYS A 115 1.68 4.07 8.78
N ALA A 116 1.96 3.13 7.89
CA ALA A 116 1.66 1.72 8.12
C ALA A 116 2.41 1.18 9.34
N PHE A 117 3.70 1.50 9.52
CA PHE A 117 4.48 1.09 10.70
C PHE A 117 3.96 1.69 12.00
N VAL A 118 3.52 2.94 12.00
CA VAL A 118 2.86 3.55 13.17
C VAL A 118 1.62 2.73 13.57
N LEU A 119 0.77 2.38 12.61
CA LEU A 119 -0.42 1.58 12.87
C LEU A 119 -0.08 0.13 13.32
N MET A 120 0.98 -0.48 12.78
CA MET A 120 1.48 -1.79 13.26
C MET A 120 1.87 -1.73 14.73
N ASN A 121 2.64 -0.70 15.11
CA ASN A 121 3.03 -0.48 16.50
C ASN A 121 1.80 -0.28 17.41
N GLU A 122 0.78 0.43 16.96
CA GLU A 122 -0.46 0.62 17.71
C GLU A 122 -1.29 -0.67 17.90
N ILE A 123 -1.13 -1.69 17.04
CA ILE A 123 -1.73 -3.02 17.25
C ILE A 123 -1.03 -3.72 18.42
N GLY A 124 0.27 -3.49 18.62
CA GLY A 124 1.04 -4.01 19.73
C GLY A 124 1.20 -5.54 19.72
N ASN A 125 1.19 -6.17 18.54
CA ASN A 125 1.35 -7.61 18.38
C ASN A 125 2.55 -7.94 17.50
N LEU A 126 3.63 -8.46 18.12
CA LEU A 126 4.87 -8.78 17.43
C LEU A 126 4.70 -9.79 16.29
N LYS A 127 3.77 -10.74 16.38
CA LYS A 127 3.51 -11.68 15.27
C LYS A 127 2.94 -10.97 14.05
N VAL A 128 2.09 -9.95 14.25
CA VAL A 128 1.57 -9.15 13.13
C VAL A 128 2.69 -8.34 12.49
N VAL A 129 3.57 -7.78 13.29
CA VAL A 129 4.76 -7.04 12.80
C VAL A 129 5.67 -7.96 12.02
N ASP A 130 5.96 -9.16 12.54
CA ASP A 130 6.84 -10.15 11.91
C ASP A 130 6.28 -10.61 10.55
N GLU A 131 5.02 -10.99 10.50
CA GLU A 131 4.36 -11.43 9.26
C GLU A 131 4.31 -10.32 8.20
N LEU A 132 3.95 -9.10 8.58
CA LEU A 132 3.86 -7.98 7.63
C LEU A 132 5.22 -7.51 7.15
N SER A 133 6.22 -7.45 8.04
CA SER A 133 7.59 -7.07 7.66
C SER A 133 8.23 -8.14 6.77
N SER A 134 8.03 -9.42 7.07
CA SER A 134 8.48 -10.52 6.22
C SER A 134 7.83 -10.50 4.84
N ALA A 135 6.52 -10.24 4.78
CA ALA A 135 5.80 -10.12 3.51
C ALA A 135 6.32 -8.93 2.70
N THR A 136 6.52 -7.77 3.34
CA THR A 136 7.04 -6.56 2.70
C THR A 136 8.45 -6.77 2.17
N ASN A 137 9.32 -7.45 2.94
CA ASN A 137 10.68 -7.78 2.51
C ASN A 137 10.68 -8.68 1.26
N LYS A 138 9.81 -9.70 1.22
CA LYS A 138 9.68 -10.58 0.05
C LYS A 138 9.17 -9.85 -1.19
N ILE A 139 8.28 -8.88 -1.04
CA ILE A 139 7.81 -8.04 -2.15
C ILE A 139 8.99 -7.23 -2.68
N ALA A 140 9.72 -6.53 -1.82
CA ALA A 140 10.88 -5.73 -2.22
C ALA A 140 11.98 -6.58 -2.88
N GLU A 141 12.25 -7.77 -2.38
CA GLU A 141 13.19 -8.72 -2.98
C GLU A 141 12.73 -9.16 -4.37
N GLY A 142 11.42 -9.43 -4.55
CA GLY A 142 10.83 -9.78 -5.84
C GLY A 142 10.97 -8.67 -6.87
N GLU A 143 10.84 -7.41 -6.48
CA GLU A 143 11.02 -6.24 -7.36
C GLU A 143 12.49 -6.03 -7.76
N LEU A 144 13.44 -6.37 -6.90
CA LEU A 144 14.86 -6.25 -7.20
C LEU A 144 15.35 -7.31 -8.19
N MET A 145 14.75 -8.50 -8.22
CA MET A 145 15.19 -9.61 -9.08
C MET A 145 15.12 -9.29 -10.58
N PRO A 146 14.06 -8.76 -11.15
CA PRO A 146 14.00 -8.42 -12.58
C PRO A 146 15.07 -7.42 -13.00
N VAL A 147 15.36 -6.44 -12.14
CA VAL A 147 16.39 -5.41 -12.41
C VAL A 147 17.78 -6.02 -12.51
N SER A 148 18.10 -7.02 -11.69
CA SER A 148 19.40 -7.71 -11.75
C SER A 148 19.57 -8.58 -12.99
N TYR A 149 18.48 -9.16 -13.53
CA TYR A 149 18.52 -9.96 -14.76
C TYR A 149 18.59 -9.12 -16.03
N THR A 150 18.04 -7.91 -16.07
CA THR A 150 18.13 -7.02 -17.23
C THR A 150 19.52 -6.43 -17.44
N HIS A 151 20.38 -6.44 -16.43
CA HIS A 151 21.80 -6.05 -16.53
C HIS A 151 22.74 -7.20 -16.91
N LEU A 152 22.25 -8.44 -16.94
CA LEU A 152 22.96 -9.58 -17.53
C LEU A 152 22.74 -9.56 -19.05
N THR A 153 23.43 -8.67 -19.75
CA THR A 153 23.59 -8.81 -21.19
C THR A 153 24.27 -10.15 -21.47
N LEU A 154 23.52 -11.11 -21.99
CA LEU A 154 24.11 -12.29 -22.58
C LEU A 154 25.12 -11.83 -23.62
N PRO A 155 26.40 -12.26 -23.55
CA PRO A 155 27.36 -11.94 -24.58
C PRO A 155 26.84 -12.56 -25.90
N THR A 156 26.53 -11.70 -26.86
CA THR A 156 26.07 -12.05 -28.22
C THR A 156 27.23 -12.60 -29.08
N THR A 157 28.16 -13.32 -28.48
CA THR A 157 29.30 -13.91 -29.18
C THR A 157 29.29 -15.43 -29.04
N MET A 158 28.24 -16.08 -29.53
CA MET A 158 28.28 -17.49 -29.93
C MET A 158 27.24 -17.75 -31.01
N LEU A 159 27.44 -17.14 -32.18
CA LEU A 159 26.89 -17.61 -33.44
C LEU A 159 27.82 -17.16 -34.58
N VAL A 160 28.91 -17.90 -34.72
CA VAL A 160 29.58 -18.10 -36.02
C VAL A 160 29.93 -19.59 -36.08
#